data_cda84471e7ee5441ee080d218146ed02
#
_entry.id   cda84471e7ee5441ee080d218146ed02
#
_cell.length_a   1.000
_cell.length_b   1.000
_cell.length_c   1.000
_cell.angle_alpha   90.00
_cell.angle_beta   90.00
_cell.angle_gamma   90.00
#
_symmetry.space_group_name_H-M   'P 1'
#
loop_
_entity.id
_entity.type
_entity.pdbx_description
1 polymer ?
#
loop_
_entity_poly.entity_id
_entity_poly.type
_entity_poly.pdbx_seq_one_letter_code
_entity_poly.pdbx_strand_id
1 'polypeptide(L)'
;GCAMVATGALLWAVKERQKYAKTIAKGGRVGFGVRLVDALNIGTIAGLPIALACYFWANRLLPVVMQQRPEAEIRSFFLAWGIAAIAAQIRPDRRMWQWQLWIGALLFMGLPLLNVFTTSSHLGVTLLLARGPWSVAGFDLTVLALGIALAFAAWHLNRKGKNGKAAKAHTTSPKAKGDHHNLQETT
;
A
#
# COMPACT_ATOMS: atom_id res chain seq x y z
N GLY A 1 -13.58 18.03 2.53
CA GLY A 1 -14.48 16.87 2.40
C GLY A 1 -13.75 15.53 2.47
N CYS A 2 -12.91 15.18 1.48
CA CYS A 2 -12.28 13.83 1.38
C CYS A 2 -11.37 13.48 2.57
N ALA A 3 -10.60 14.43 3.10
CA ALA A 3 -9.75 14.17 4.27
C ALA A 3 -10.57 13.82 5.51
N MET A 4 -11.72 14.42 5.69
CA MET A 4 -12.62 14.17 6.82
C MET A 4 -13.24 12.76 6.75
N VAL A 5 -13.62 12.33 5.54
CA VAL A 5 -14.14 10.97 5.32
C VAL A 5 -13.03 9.93 5.54
N ALA A 6 -11.82 10.18 5.03
CA ALA A 6 -10.69 9.28 5.20
C ALA A 6 -10.27 9.14 6.67
N THR A 7 -10.19 10.25 7.43
CA THR A 7 -9.88 10.19 8.87
C THR A 7 -10.99 9.51 9.67
N GLY A 8 -12.25 9.76 9.34
CA GLY A 8 -13.40 9.10 9.97
C GLY A 8 -13.38 7.58 9.75
N ALA A 9 -13.13 7.14 8.52
CA ALA A 9 -13.02 5.73 8.18
C ALA A 9 -11.83 5.05 8.90
N LEU A 10 -10.68 5.72 8.99
CA LEU A 10 -9.52 5.22 9.71
C LEU A 10 -9.77 5.10 11.21
N LEU A 11 -10.37 6.11 11.83
CA LEU A 11 -10.73 6.08 13.26
C LEU A 11 -11.73 4.97 13.57
N TRP A 12 -12.75 4.81 12.70
CA TRP A 12 -13.70 3.72 12.82
C TRP A 12 -13.03 2.35 12.72
N ALA A 13 -12.15 2.15 11.74
CA ALA A 13 -11.40 0.91 11.55
C ALA A 13 -10.49 0.60 12.75
N VAL A 14 -9.81 1.60 13.34
CA VAL A 14 -8.99 1.43 14.55
C VAL A 14 -9.85 1.02 15.74
N LYS A 15 -11.00 1.68 15.95
CA LYS A 15 -11.92 1.37 17.05
C LYS A 15 -12.50 -0.04 16.92
N GLU A 16 -12.83 -0.44 15.71
CA GLU A 16 -13.34 -1.78 15.44
C GLU A 16 -12.28 -2.85 15.67
N ARG A 17 -11.04 -2.62 15.24
CA ARG A 17 -9.89 -3.51 15.56
C ARG A 17 -9.66 -3.67 17.06
N GLN A 18 -9.85 -2.62 17.86
CA GLN A 18 -9.72 -2.72 19.33
C GLN A 18 -10.80 -3.59 19.95
N LYS A 19 -12.06 -3.51 19.47
CA LYS A 19 -13.15 -4.41 19.91
C LYS A 19 -12.81 -5.87 19.59
N TYR A 20 -12.31 -6.13 18.40
CA TYR A 20 -11.95 -7.48 17.96
C TYR A 20 -10.74 -8.05 18.70
N ALA A 21 -9.74 -7.23 19.01
CA ALA A 21 -8.62 -7.66 19.84
C ALA A 21 -9.11 -8.16 21.22
N LYS A 22 -10.10 -7.49 21.82
CA LYS A 22 -10.73 -7.92 23.07
C LYS A 22 -11.54 -9.22 22.92
N THR A 23 -12.21 -9.41 21.78
CA THR A 23 -12.98 -10.63 21.49
C THR A 23 -12.06 -11.84 21.27
N ILE A 24 -10.94 -11.65 20.57
CA ILE A 24 -9.92 -12.70 20.38
C ILE A 24 -9.25 -13.07 21.70
N ALA A 25 -8.96 -12.08 22.56
CA ALA A 25 -8.42 -12.32 23.88
C ALA A 25 -9.35 -13.15 24.79
N LYS A 26 -10.67 -13.15 24.49
CA LYS A 26 -11.68 -13.97 25.16
C LYS A 26 -11.96 -15.33 24.48
N GLY A 27 -11.10 -15.77 23.54
CA GLY A 27 -11.21 -17.04 22.85
C GLY A 27 -12.21 -17.08 21.67
N GLY A 28 -12.71 -15.92 21.22
CA GLY A 28 -13.61 -15.83 20.06
C GLY A 28 -12.85 -15.94 18.73
N ARG A 29 -13.46 -16.56 17.71
CA ARG A 29 -12.94 -16.58 16.34
C ARG A 29 -13.16 -15.23 15.66
N VAL A 30 -12.20 -14.77 14.86
CA VAL A 30 -12.36 -13.59 14.00
C VAL A 30 -13.48 -13.86 13.01
N GLY A 31 -14.57 -13.13 13.12
CA GLY A 31 -15.74 -13.30 12.26
C GLY A 31 -15.42 -12.93 10.80
N PHE A 32 -16.14 -13.55 9.86
CA PHE A 32 -16.02 -13.26 8.42
C PHE A 32 -16.14 -11.77 8.10
N GLY A 33 -17.03 -11.04 8.79
CA GLY A 33 -17.25 -9.61 8.57
C GLY A 33 -16.01 -8.74 8.80
N VAL A 34 -15.17 -9.08 9.80
CA VAL A 34 -13.93 -8.34 10.06
C VAL A 34 -12.92 -8.52 8.93
N ARG A 35 -12.78 -9.76 8.48
CA ARG A 35 -11.90 -10.11 7.38
C ARG A 35 -12.33 -9.41 6.09
N LEU A 36 -13.64 -9.33 5.87
CA LEU A 36 -14.21 -8.59 4.74
C LEU A 36 -13.89 -7.09 4.82
N VAL A 37 -14.09 -6.47 5.99
CA VAL A 37 -13.80 -5.04 6.19
C VAL A 37 -12.31 -4.74 6.01
N ASP A 38 -11.43 -5.58 6.56
CA ASP A 38 -9.98 -5.44 6.36
C ASP A 38 -9.61 -5.55 4.87
N ALA A 39 -10.18 -6.52 4.16
CA ALA A 39 -9.94 -6.71 2.74
C ALA A 39 -10.49 -5.55 1.89
N LEU A 40 -11.67 -5.04 2.21
CA LEU A 40 -12.23 -3.86 1.56
C LEU A 40 -11.37 -2.61 1.79
N ASN A 41 -10.86 -2.41 3.01
CA ASN A 41 -9.95 -1.30 3.30
C ASN A 41 -8.65 -1.41 2.50
N ILE A 42 -8.08 -2.61 2.36
CA ILE A 42 -6.89 -2.83 1.54
C ILE A 42 -7.21 -2.53 0.07
N GLY A 43 -8.29 -3.11 -0.46
CA GLY A 43 -8.69 -2.96 -1.85
C GLY A 43 -9.02 -1.52 -2.23
N THR A 44 -9.64 -0.75 -1.33
CA THR A 44 -9.95 0.67 -1.60
C THR A 44 -8.75 1.58 -1.38
N ILE A 45 -8.06 1.50 -0.27
CA ILE A 45 -6.99 2.46 0.07
C ILE A 45 -5.70 2.18 -0.71
N ALA A 46 -5.28 0.92 -0.80
CA ALA A 46 -4.05 0.55 -1.50
C ALA A 46 -4.30 0.19 -2.97
N GLY A 47 -5.48 -0.34 -3.31
CA GLY A 47 -5.84 -0.68 -4.69
C GLY A 47 -6.18 0.53 -5.55
N LEU A 48 -6.75 1.60 -4.99
CA LEU A 48 -7.10 2.80 -5.74
C LEU A 48 -5.89 3.49 -6.40
N PRO A 49 -4.75 3.70 -5.72
CA PRO A 49 -3.54 4.21 -6.36
C PRO A 49 -3.08 3.36 -7.54
N ILE A 50 -3.14 2.03 -7.43
CA ILE A 50 -2.78 1.12 -8.54
C ILE A 50 -3.71 1.36 -9.74
N ALA A 51 -5.02 1.42 -9.51
CA ALA A 51 -6.01 1.65 -10.55
C ALA A 51 -5.80 3.01 -11.25
N LEU A 52 -5.53 4.06 -10.46
CA LEU A 52 -5.27 5.39 -10.98
C LEU A 52 -3.98 5.43 -11.82
N ALA A 53 -2.93 4.77 -11.35
CA ALA A 53 -1.69 4.64 -12.13
C ALA A 53 -1.94 3.90 -13.45
N CYS A 54 -2.67 2.77 -13.42
CA CYS A 54 -3.03 2.02 -14.63
C CYS A 54 -3.86 2.85 -15.61
N TYR A 55 -4.76 3.69 -15.13
CA TYR A 55 -5.48 4.66 -15.96
C TYR A 55 -4.53 5.61 -16.69
N PHE A 56 -3.56 6.20 -15.98
CA PHE A 56 -2.56 7.08 -16.60
C PHE A 56 -1.65 6.34 -17.59
N TRP A 57 -1.27 5.10 -17.28
CA TRP A 57 -0.52 4.25 -18.22
C TRP A 57 -1.34 3.97 -19.47
N ALA A 58 -2.62 3.59 -19.34
CA ALA A 58 -3.51 3.37 -20.47
C ALA A 58 -3.65 4.65 -21.32
N ASN A 59 -3.84 5.80 -20.68
CA ASN A 59 -3.93 7.09 -21.37
C ASN A 59 -2.70 7.41 -22.22
N ARG A 60 -1.51 6.94 -21.83
CA ARG A 60 -0.26 7.16 -22.58
C ARG A 60 0.02 6.11 -23.64
N LEU A 61 -0.35 4.85 -23.37
CA LEU A 61 -0.03 3.71 -24.24
C LEU A 61 -1.08 3.48 -25.33
N LEU A 62 -2.35 3.86 -25.09
CA LEU A 62 -3.41 3.67 -26.06
C LEU A 62 -3.28 4.63 -27.25
N PRO A 63 -3.38 4.11 -28.51
CA PRO A 63 -3.31 4.93 -29.71
C PRO A 63 -4.41 5.98 -29.77
N VAL A 64 -4.07 7.19 -30.19
CA VAL A 64 -5.01 8.32 -30.30
C VAL A 64 -6.13 8.02 -31.32
N VAL A 65 -5.86 7.18 -32.32
CA VAL A 65 -6.79 6.83 -33.41
C VAL A 65 -7.90 5.87 -32.98
N MET A 66 -7.82 5.31 -31.77
CA MET A 66 -8.79 4.34 -31.25
C MET A 66 -10.13 5.01 -30.94
N GLN A 67 -11.22 4.63 -31.65
CA GLN A 67 -12.55 5.24 -31.50
C GLN A 67 -13.14 5.09 -30.07
N GLN A 68 -12.81 3.98 -29.36
CA GLN A 68 -13.31 3.68 -28.00
C GLN A 68 -12.23 3.89 -26.93
N ARG A 69 -11.29 4.80 -27.17
CA ARG A 69 -10.19 5.08 -26.25
C ARG A 69 -10.65 5.44 -24.83
N PRO A 70 -11.64 6.33 -24.62
CA PRO A 70 -12.10 6.67 -23.26
C PRO A 70 -12.64 5.46 -22.49
N GLU A 71 -13.36 4.57 -23.17
CA GLU A 71 -13.88 3.34 -22.57
C GLU A 71 -12.76 2.38 -22.19
N ALA A 72 -11.73 2.25 -23.03
CA ALA A 72 -10.58 1.40 -22.75
C ALA A 72 -9.76 1.91 -21.54
N GLU A 73 -9.60 3.22 -21.42
CA GLU A 73 -8.97 3.87 -20.27
C GLU A 73 -9.75 3.59 -18.97
N ILE A 74 -11.06 3.76 -19.00
CA ILE A 74 -11.95 3.49 -17.86
C ILE A 74 -11.96 1.99 -17.51
N ARG A 75 -12.00 1.11 -18.51
CA ARG A 75 -11.91 -0.34 -18.30
C ARG A 75 -10.59 -0.73 -17.64
N SER A 76 -9.47 -0.15 -18.04
CA SER A 76 -8.16 -0.42 -17.43
C SER A 76 -8.14 -0.05 -15.95
N PHE A 77 -8.76 1.09 -15.57
CA PHE A 77 -8.92 1.49 -14.19
C PHE A 77 -9.71 0.47 -13.37
N PHE A 78 -10.92 0.11 -13.83
CA PHE A 78 -11.78 -0.81 -13.07
C PHE A 78 -11.23 -2.22 -13.02
N LEU A 79 -10.57 -2.70 -14.09
CA LEU A 79 -9.90 -3.99 -14.09
C LEU A 79 -8.75 -4.03 -13.09
N ALA A 80 -7.88 -3.04 -13.08
CA ALA A 80 -6.78 -2.96 -12.13
C ALA A 80 -7.28 -2.85 -10.69
N TRP A 81 -8.31 -2.03 -10.44
CA TRP A 81 -8.93 -1.91 -9.14
C TRP A 81 -9.60 -3.22 -8.69
N GLY A 82 -10.37 -3.87 -9.57
CA GLY A 82 -11.01 -5.14 -9.30
C GLY A 82 -9.99 -6.24 -8.96
N ILE A 83 -8.91 -6.34 -9.73
CA ILE A 83 -7.82 -7.29 -9.46
C ILE A 83 -7.18 -7.02 -8.09
N ALA A 84 -6.88 -5.75 -7.78
CA ALA A 84 -6.31 -5.38 -6.48
C ALA A 84 -7.26 -5.69 -5.32
N ALA A 85 -8.56 -5.43 -5.49
CA ALA A 85 -9.58 -5.73 -4.50
C ALA A 85 -9.75 -7.24 -4.29
N ILE A 86 -9.80 -8.03 -5.37
CA ILE A 86 -9.87 -9.50 -5.28
C ILE A 86 -8.62 -10.07 -4.61
N ALA A 87 -7.43 -9.59 -4.96
CA ALA A 87 -6.19 -10.00 -4.31
C ALA A 87 -6.20 -9.72 -2.80
N ALA A 88 -6.76 -8.58 -2.38
CA ALA A 88 -6.95 -8.24 -0.97
C ALA A 88 -7.92 -9.19 -0.25
N GLN A 89 -8.94 -9.72 -0.94
CA GLN A 89 -9.88 -10.69 -0.36
C GLN A 89 -9.24 -12.05 -0.09
N ILE A 90 -8.31 -12.48 -0.96
CA ILE A 90 -7.64 -13.78 -0.82
C ILE A 90 -6.78 -13.81 0.45
N ARG A 91 -6.03 -12.73 0.73
CA ARG A 91 -5.15 -12.62 1.90
C ARG A 91 -5.15 -11.19 2.45
N PRO A 92 -6.07 -10.84 3.36
CA PRO A 92 -6.13 -9.51 3.97
C PRO A 92 -5.03 -9.33 5.03
N ASP A 93 -3.78 -9.61 4.64
CA ASP A 93 -2.63 -9.56 5.52
C ASP A 93 -1.86 -8.26 5.35
N ARG A 94 -1.05 -7.91 6.36
CA ARG A 94 -0.14 -6.77 6.30
C ARG A 94 0.83 -6.84 5.12
N ARG A 95 1.20 -8.03 4.65
CA ARG A 95 2.03 -8.23 3.46
C ARG A 95 1.32 -7.76 2.20
N MET A 96 0.01 -7.99 2.08
CA MET A 96 -0.79 -7.53 0.93
C MET A 96 -0.79 -6.00 0.86
N TRP A 97 -0.95 -5.31 2.01
CA TRP A 97 -0.79 -3.85 2.08
C TRP A 97 0.55 -3.39 1.51
N GLN A 98 1.64 -4.04 1.93
CA GLN A 98 2.98 -3.69 1.47
C GLN A 98 3.14 -3.91 -0.04
N TRP A 99 2.70 -5.06 -0.54
CA TRP A 99 2.81 -5.38 -1.96
C TRP A 99 2.02 -4.41 -2.83
N GLN A 100 0.78 -4.11 -2.47
CA GLN A 100 -0.05 -3.17 -3.23
C GLN A 100 0.53 -1.75 -3.22
N LEU A 101 1.02 -1.28 -2.08
CA LEU A 101 1.68 0.02 -1.98
C LEU A 101 2.97 0.09 -2.80
N TRP A 102 3.77 -0.98 -2.81
CA TRP A 102 4.97 -1.05 -3.65
C TRP A 102 4.64 -1.06 -5.14
N ILE A 103 3.64 -1.84 -5.56
CA ILE A 103 3.16 -1.85 -6.95
C ILE A 103 2.68 -0.46 -7.34
N GLY A 104 1.85 0.17 -6.51
CA GLY A 104 1.39 1.54 -6.75
C GLY A 104 2.55 2.53 -6.86
N ALA A 105 3.53 2.46 -5.95
CA ALA A 105 4.73 3.30 -5.98
C ALA A 105 5.52 3.13 -7.28
N LEU A 106 5.78 1.90 -7.69
CA LEU A 106 6.52 1.58 -8.93
C LEU A 106 5.78 2.09 -10.18
N LEU A 107 4.46 1.90 -10.23
CA LEU A 107 3.64 2.38 -11.34
C LEU A 107 3.65 3.91 -11.42
N PHE A 108 3.52 4.62 -10.30
CA PHE A 108 3.58 6.08 -10.27
C PHE A 108 4.97 6.62 -10.61
N MET A 109 6.03 6.01 -10.09
CA MET A 109 7.41 6.40 -10.42
C MET A 109 7.77 6.09 -11.88
N GLY A 110 7.13 5.07 -12.48
CA GLY A 110 7.28 4.75 -13.89
C GLY A 110 6.61 5.73 -14.85
N LEU A 111 5.60 6.49 -14.41
CA LEU A 111 4.90 7.46 -15.27
C LEU A 111 5.79 8.57 -15.84
N PRO A 112 6.63 9.25 -15.06
CA PRO A 112 7.57 10.23 -15.61
C PRO A 112 8.54 9.61 -16.61
N LEU A 113 9.01 8.38 -16.36
CA LEU A 113 9.87 7.66 -17.30
C LEU A 113 9.12 7.36 -18.61
N LEU A 114 7.87 6.90 -18.51
CA LEU A 114 7.01 6.67 -19.67
C LEU A 114 6.79 7.96 -20.46
N ASN A 115 6.58 9.09 -19.78
CA ASN A 115 6.45 10.39 -20.42
C ASN A 115 7.70 10.78 -21.22
N VAL A 116 8.89 10.51 -20.69
CA VAL A 116 10.16 10.77 -21.42
C VAL A 116 10.25 9.96 -22.71
N PHE A 117 9.78 8.69 -22.69
CA PHE A 117 9.85 7.81 -23.86
C PHE A 117 8.73 8.03 -24.87
N THR A 118 7.54 8.44 -24.42
CA THR A 118 6.36 8.57 -25.30
C THR A 118 6.16 9.98 -25.83
N THR A 119 6.70 10.99 -25.15
CA THR A 119 6.58 12.38 -25.55
C THR A 119 7.92 12.85 -26.10
N SER A 120 7.95 13.24 -27.37
CA SER A 120 9.12 13.86 -28.01
C SER A 120 9.51 15.22 -27.41
N SER A 121 8.79 15.69 -26.42
CA SER A 121 9.10 16.88 -25.62
C SER A 121 10.02 16.48 -24.47
N HIS A 122 11.27 16.75 -24.63
CA HIS A 122 12.37 16.45 -23.73
C HIS A 122 12.13 16.97 -22.31
N LEU A 123 11.69 16.12 -21.41
CA LEU A 123 11.53 16.44 -19.98
C LEU A 123 12.86 16.94 -19.38
N GLY A 124 13.97 16.33 -19.82
CA GLY A 124 15.32 16.77 -19.43
C GLY A 124 15.63 18.20 -19.85
N VAL A 125 15.18 18.61 -21.05
CA VAL A 125 15.38 19.95 -21.58
C VAL A 125 14.41 20.95 -20.93
N THR A 126 13.19 20.53 -20.62
CA THR A 126 12.17 21.39 -20.00
C THR A 126 12.49 21.69 -18.53
N LEU A 127 13.01 20.72 -17.79
CA LEU A 127 13.42 20.91 -16.40
C LEU A 127 14.73 21.72 -16.28
N LEU A 128 15.69 21.49 -17.20
CA LEU A 128 16.98 22.21 -17.19
C LEU A 128 16.93 23.62 -17.77
N LEU A 129 16.05 23.87 -18.75
CA LEU A 129 15.97 25.14 -19.47
C LEU A 129 14.82 26.06 -19.11
N ALA A 130 13.96 25.66 -18.17
CA ALA A 130 12.77 26.42 -17.70
C ALA A 130 11.86 26.95 -18.82
N ARG A 131 11.88 26.34 -20.01
CA ARG A 131 11.20 26.81 -21.23
C ARG A 131 10.03 25.93 -21.71
N GLY A 132 9.61 24.91 -20.95
CA GLY A 132 8.51 24.03 -21.31
C GLY A 132 7.18 24.35 -20.61
N PRO A 133 6.07 23.69 -20.98
CA PRO A 133 4.78 23.89 -20.34
C PRO A 133 4.85 23.42 -18.87
N TRP A 134 4.84 24.36 -17.95
CA TRP A 134 4.89 24.15 -16.50
C TRP A 134 3.83 23.18 -15.98
N SER A 135 2.71 23.07 -16.71
CA SER A 135 1.62 22.13 -16.38
C SER A 135 2.04 20.67 -16.47
N VAL A 136 2.87 20.29 -17.45
CA VAL A 136 3.36 18.91 -17.62
C VAL A 136 4.42 18.59 -16.57
N ALA A 137 5.34 19.51 -16.33
CA ALA A 137 6.37 19.35 -15.29
C ALA A 137 5.73 19.25 -13.88
N GLY A 138 4.70 20.05 -13.60
CA GLY A 138 3.96 19.99 -12.35
C GLY A 138 3.21 18.67 -12.15
N PHE A 139 2.63 18.11 -13.21
CA PHE A 139 2.00 16.80 -13.17
C PHE A 139 3.02 15.70 -12.85
N ASP A 140 4.14 15.66 -13.57
CA ASP A 140 5.17 14.64 -13.37
C ASP A 140 5.77 14.72 -11.96
N LEU A 141 5.97 15.94 -11.44
CA LEU A 141 6.45 16.13 -10.07
C LEU A 141 5.45 15.64 -9.03
N THR A 142 4.16 15.92 -9.20
CA THR A 142 3.10 15.43 -8.29
C THR A 142 2.98 13.92 -8.31
N VAL A 143 3.05 13.31 -9.49
CA VAL A 143 3.00 11.87 -9.65
C VAL A 143 4.22 11.19 -9.02
N LEU A 144 5.42 11.79 -9.20
CA LEU A 144 6.63 11.32 -8.56
C LEU A 144 6.57 11.43 -7.04
N ALA A 145 6.11 12.57 -6.53
CA ALA A 145 5.93 12.79 -5.09
C ALA A 145 4.95 11.79 -4.48
N LEU A 146 3.85 11.48 -5.18
CA LEU A 146 2.90 10.45 -4.76
C LEU A 146 3.54 9.07 -4.76
N GLY A 147 4.30 8.71 -5.78
CA GLY A 147 5.06 7.45 -5.83
C GLY A 147 6.03 7.30 -4.65
N ILE A 148 6.78 8.36 -4.33
CA ILE A 148 7.69 8.39 -3.19
C ILE A 148 6.92 8.26 -1.86
N ALA A 149 5.80 8.94 -1.72
CA ALA A 149 4.96 8.84 -0.52
C ALA A 149 4.43 7.41 -0.30
N LEU A 150 3.98 6.74 -1.37
CA LEU A 150 3.54 5.34 -1.33
C LEU A 150 4.71 4.39 -0.98
N ALA A 151 5.89 4.59 -1.56
CA ALA A 151 7.09 3.83 -1.24
C ALA A 151 7.50 4.01 0.23
N PHE A 152 7.45 5.24 0.73
CA PHE A 152 7.73 5.54 2.14
C PHE A 152 6.72 4.87 3.07
N ALA A 153 5.43 4.91 2.74
CA ALA A 153 4.38 4.22 3.51
C ALA A 153 4.62 2.70 3.54
N ALA A 154 4.94 2.09 2.39
CA ALA A 154 5.26 0.67 2.29
C ALA A 154 6.49 0.28 3.14
N TRP A 155 7.55 1.08 3.07
CA TRP A 155 8.77 0.87 3.85
C TRP A 155 8.53 1.01 5.36
N HIS A 156 7.80 2.04 5.79
CA HIS A 156 7.45 2.25 7.18
C HIS A 156 6.62 1.09 7.76
N LEU A 157 5.68 0.56 6.97
CA LEU A 157 4.95 -0.65 7.33
C LEU A 157 5.89 -1.86 7.47
N ASN A 158 6.91 -1.98 6.63
CA ASN A 158 7.87 -3.09 6.69
C ASN A 158 8.71 -3.03 7.99
N ARG A 159 9.24 -1.87 8.36
CA ARG A 159 10.01 -1.67 9.60
C ARG A 159 9.23 -2.08 10.84
N LYS A 160 7.99 -1.62 10.99
CA LYS A 160 7.15 -2.00 12.13
C LYS A 160 6.88 -3.51 12.21
N GLY A 161 6.84 -4.21 11.08
CA GLY A 161 6.68 -5.67 11.02
C GLY A 161 7.89 -6.44 11.53
N LYS A 162 9.11 -5.97 11.22
CA LYS A 162 10.36 -6.59 11.68
C LYS A 162 10.56 -6.40 13.19
N ASN A 163 10.33 -5.20 13.69
CA ASN A 163 10.48 -4.89 15.12
C ASN A 163 9.50 -5.68 16.00
N GLY A 164 8.25 -5.86 15.56
CA GLY A 164 7.26 -6.67 16.29
C GLY A 164 7.62 -8.17 16.35
N LYS A 165 8.30 -8.71 15.33
CA LYS A 165 8.79 -10.10 15.34
C LYS A 165 10.02 -10.27 16.23
N ALA A 166 10.94 -9.31 16.23
CA ALA A 166 12.12 -9.32 17.08
C ALA A 166 11.74 -9.25 18.58
N ALA A 167 10.80 -8.39 18.93
CA ALA A 167 10.29 -8.28 20.30
C ALA A 167 9.61 -9.59 20.80
N LYS A 168 8.84 -10.26 19.93
CA LYS A 168 8.23 -11.54 20.28
C LYS A 168 9.26 -12.68 20.42
N ALA A 169 10.30 -12.70 19.60
CA ALA A 169 11.37 -13.70 19.69
C ALA A 169 12.16 -13.56 21.01
N HIS A 170 12.35 -12.34 21.51
CA HIS A 170 13.04 -12.07 22.75
C HIS A 170 12.22 -12.47 24.00
N THR A 171 10.89 -12.44 23.91
CA THR A 171 9.98 -12.80 25.01
C THR A 171 9.72 -14.32 25.08
N THR A 172 9.95 -15.05 23.98
CA THR A 172 9.77 -16.52 23.91
C THR A 172 11.06 -17.31 24.13
N SER A 173 12.20 -16.65 24.36
CA SER A 173 13.43 -17.34 24.79
C SER A 173 13.22 -17.89 26.20
N PRO A 174 13.35 -19.19 26.45
CA PRO A 174 13.19 -19.77 27.78
C PRO A 174 14.27 -19.16 28.68
N LYS A 175 13.84 -18.49 29.76
CA LYS A 175 14.71 -18.09 30.84
C LYS A 175 15.44 -19.33 31.30
N ALA A 176 16.74 -19.38 31.10
CA ALA A 176 17.60 -20.49 31.54
C ALA A 176 17.22 -20.81 32.98
N LYS A 177 16.81 -22.06 33.17
CA LYS A 177 16.50 -22.65 34.46
C LYS A 177 17.78 -22.62 35.28
N GLY A 178 17.90 -21.65 36.19
CA GLY A 178 19.01 -21.57 37.10
C GLY A 178 19.05 -22.86 37.92
N ASP A 179 20.14 -23.56 37.79
CA ASP A 179 20.52 -24.69 38.65
C ASP A 179 20.51 -24.24 40.12
N HIS A 180 19.51 -24.65 40.84
CA HIS A 180 19.61 -24.79 42.25
C HIS A 180 20.18 -26.18 42.54
N HIS A 181 21.49 -26.28 42.47
CA HIS A 181 22.22 -27.35 43.10
C HIS A 181 22.20 -27.12 44.60
N ASN A 182 21.30 -27.80 45.24
CA ASN A 182 21.18 -27.78 46.70
C ASN A 182 22.29 -28.70 47.26
N LEU A 183 23.31 -28.08 47.79
CA LEU A 183 24.27 -28.75 48.65
C LEU A 183 23.61 -29.06 49.97
N GLN A 184 23.16 -30.29 50.17
CA GLN A 184 22.98 -30.88 51.48
C GLN A 184 24.20 -31.77 51.72
N GLU A 185 25.12 -31.30 52.53
CA GLU A 185 26.02 -32.15 53.24
C GLU A 185 25.95 -31.83 54.75
N THR A 186 25.57 -32.88 55.45
CA THR A 186 26.14 -33.45 56.71
C THR A 186 26.04 -32.60 57.98
N THR A 187 25.29 -33.04 58.88
CA THR A 187 25.64 -33.86 60.08
C THR A 187 24.38 -34.19 60.88
#